data_120d1437262f8f9481b8ece5b4c88fb1
#
_entry.id   120d1437262f8f9481b8ece5b4c88fb1
#
_cell.length_a   1.000
_cell.length_b   1.000
_cell.length_c   1.000
_cell.angle_alpha   90.00
_cell.angle_beta   90.00
_cell.angle_gamma   90.00
#
_symmetry.space_group_name_H-M   'P 1'
#
loop_
_entity.id
_entity.type
_entity.pdbx_description
1 polymer ?
#
loop_
_entity_poly.entity_id
_entity_poly.type
_entity_poly.pdbx_seq_one_letter_code
_entity_poly.pdbx_strand_id
1 'polypeptide(L)'
;MAADQNAKTLVAGFRVLFGQKVALLFQWFDDIGRIAMDSDRPVFFSAQAADARRSGLLSPRPAELAALVQNWSGPRPLRICSGGTTSRAAVADHWTLDLQTHFQRLEWQPADQSVWIGAGCRMGAVLEALLPQGRTVAAGLSGLPGLGYVLTGGMGPLSRQVGLAIDQVLEIQGVWGDGSPFALSRVVDAGSLEWRGLCGAAPFLGVVSALRMATQPLVPLWLEQSVVSPDQLPEVMLQAEAADSSACLQWHWESADAVQLLRIADAPWTNAQKIEGLHQLPPLRGSAPMPPRSHTEVVGLLGPAAAELWGALMPDLRRLLQHRPHPFCSLACQQLGGATQKAAVETSSFVHRNAEWKPWITAAWTPGDAQGQRRSLAWLEAVWQILQPVCPGVHLAQFHDHLPFHHKELEAAFGPWLSDLRNLKQRLDPAGTLPTL
;
A
#
# COMPACT_ATOMS: atom_id res chain seq x y z
N MET A 1 10.85 -27.55 -14.13
CA MET A 1 11.89 -27.38 -15.19
C MET A 1 11.40 -26.53 -16.35
N ALA A 2 10.19 -26.65 -16.88
CA ALA A 2 9.70 -25.82 -18.01
C ALA A 2 9.45 -24.35 -17.63
N ALA A 3 8.95 -24.06 -16.41
CA ALA A 3 8.72 -22.69 -15.94
C ALA A 3 10.01 -21.89 -15.71
N ASP A 4 11.08 -22.57 -15.28
CA ASP A 4 12.39 -21.94 -15.05
C ASP A 4 13.12 -21.60 -16.37
N GLN A 5 12.83 -22.34 -17.43
CA GLN A 5 13.40 -22.12 -18.75
C GLN A 5 12.73 -20.96 -19.50
N ASN A 6 11.42 -20.75 -19.29
CA ASN A 6 10.69 -19.60 -19.85
C ASN A 6 11.08 -18.28 -19.17
N ALA A 7 11.29 -18.28 -17.86
CA ALA A 7 11.77 -17.10 -17.14
C ALA A 7 13.16 -16.67 -17.58
N LYS A 8 14.08 -17.63 -17.81
CA LYS A 8 15.44 -17.34 -18.31
C LYS A 8 15.45 -16.82 -19.76
N THR A 9 14.52 -17.26 -20.58
CA THR A 9 14.41 -16.80 -21.99
C THR A 9 13.82 -15.38 -22.07
N LEU A 10 12.85 -15.03 -21.21
CA LEU A 10 12.31 -13.69 -21.09
C LEU A 10 13.37 -12.68 -20.60
N VAL A 11 14.16 -13.04 -19.59
CA VAL A 11 15.25 -12.21 -19.05
C VAL A 11 16.35 -11.99 -20.11
N ALA A 12 16.68 -13.00 -20.92
CA ALA A 12 17.67 -12.87 -21.99
C ALA A 12 17.19 -11.95 -23.13
N GLY A 13 15.90 -11.99 -23.50
CA GLY A 13 15.32 -11.12 -24.54
C GLY A 13 15.28 -9.65 -24.12
N PHE A 14 15.03 -9.36 -22.84
CA PHE A 14 15.02 -7.99 -22.32
C PHE A 14 16.42 -7.36 -22.19
N ARG A 15 17.47 -8.15 -21.93
CA ARG A 15 18.85 -7.65 -21.86
C ARG A 15 19.34 -7.05 -23.19
N VAL A 16 18.81 -7.51 -24.30
CA VAL A 16 19.19 -7.03 -25.65
C VAL A 16 18.52 -5.70 -25.99
N LEU A 17 17.35 -5.40 -25.42
CA LEU A 17 16.55 -4.22 -25.79
C LEU A 17 16.83 -2.96 -24.94
N PHE A 18 17.30 -3.08 -23.70
CA PHE A 18 17.28 -1.96 -22.75
C PHE A 18 18.58 -1.64 -22.00
N GLY A 19 19.70 -2.29 -22.30
CA GLY A 19 21.01 -1.97 -21.74
C GLY A 19 21.18 -2.25 -20.22
N GLN A 20 22.39 -2.01 -19.68
CA GLN A 20 22.78 -2.36 -18.30
C GLN A 20 21.93 -1.77 -17.18
N LYS A 21 21.23 -0.64 -17.39
CA LYS A 21 20.37 0.00 -16.37
C LYS A 21 19.13 -0.82 -16.03
N VAL A 22 18.59 -1.56 -16.99
CA VAL A 22 17.42 -2.44 -16.77
C VAL A 22 17.84 -3.75 -16.12
N ALA A 23 19.05 -4.24 -16.38
CA ALA A 23 19.56 -5.45 -15.74
C ALA A 23 19.69 -5.30 -14.21
N LEU A 24 20.03 -4.10 -13.71
CA LEU A 24 20.07 -3.81 -12.27
C LEU A 24 18.68 -3.78 -11.62
N LEU A 25 17.65 -3.36 -12.37
CA LEU A 25 16.27 -3.39 -11.92
C LEU A 25 15.72 -4.81 -11.78
N PHE A 26 16.01 -5.69 -12.75
CA PHE A 26 15.64 -7.10 -12.64
C PHE A 26 16.43 -7.83 -11.57
N GLN A 27 17.69 -7.48 -11.34
CA GLN A 27 18.49 -8.02 -10.25
C GLN A 27 17.92 -7.63 -8.89
N TRP A 28 17.35 -6.44 -8.76
CA TRP A 28 16.65 -6.00 -7.53
C TRP A 28 15.34 -6.79 -7.30
N PHE A 29 14.54 -7.07 -8.35
CA PHE A 29 13.37 -7.96 -8.25
C PHE A 29 13.78 -9.40 -7.94
N ASP A 30 14.86 -9.90 -8.54
CA ASP A 30 15.45 -11.20 -8.23
C ASP A 30 16.00 -11.26 -6.80
N ASP A 31 16.63 -10.20 -6.32
CA ASP A 31 17.17 -10.14 -4.95
C ASP A 31 16.06 -10.02 -3.89
N ILE A 32 14.98 -9.28 -4.17
CA ILE A 32 13.78 -9.30 -3.32
C ILE A 32 13.10 -10.67 -3.37
N GLY A 33 12.96 -11.25 -4.55
CA GLY A 33 12.45 -12.61 -4.72
C GLY A 33 13.32 -13.66 -4.01
N ARG A 34 14.64 -13.54 -4.08
CA ARG A 34 15.60 -14.41 -3.37
C ARG A 34 15.59 -14.21 -1.87
N ILE A 35 15.51 -12.97 -1.39
CA ILE A 35 15.36 -12.69 0.06
C ILE A 35 14.07 -13.29 0.60
N ALA A 36 13.00 -13.33 -0.21
CA ALA A 36 11.74 -13.98 0.13
C ALA A 36 11.81 -15.51 0.04
N MET A 37 12.60 -16.06 -0.87
CA MET A 37 12.75 -17.51 -1.06
C MET A 37 13.72 -18.14 -0.06
N ASP A 38 14.76 -17.40 0.38
CA ASP A 38 15.71 -17.86 1.41
C ASP A 38 15.19 -17.76 2.86
N SER A 39 14.16 -16.98 3.09
CA SER A 39 13.46 -16.96 4.35
C SER A 39 12.08 -17.59 4.16
N ASP A 40 11.71 -18.65 4.83
CA ASP A 40 10.33 -19.15 4.95
C ASP A 40 9.40 -18.09 5.59
N ARG A 41 9.59 -16.82 5.27
CA ARG A 41 8.94 -15.68 5.92
C ARG A 41 8.13 -14.87 4.92
N PRO A 42 6.87 -14.59 5.25
CA PRO A 42 6.00 -13.81 4.38
C PRO A 42 6.30 -12.31 4.36
N VAL A 43 7.26 -11.79 5.16
CA VAL A 43 7.52 -10.36 5.34
C VAL A 43 8.86 -9.95 4.77
N PHE A 44 8.89 -8.92 3.91
CA PHE A 44 10.04 -8.53 3.11
C PHE A 44 10.95 -7.47 3.73
N PHE A 45 10.39 -6.47 4.41
CA PHE A 45 11.12 -5.23 4.68
C PHE A 45 11.40 -4.97 6.15
N SER A 46 11.07 -5.88 7.06
CA SER A 46 11.22 -5.62 8.47
C SER A 46 12.28 -6.49 9.14
N ALA A 47 13.13 -5.86 9.96
CA ALA A 47 13.98 -6.57 10.89
C ALA A 47 13.19 -7.39 11.91
N GLN A 48 11.99 -6.94 12.27
CA GLN A 48 11.09 -7.67 13.16
C GLN A 48 10.61 -8.99 12.55
N ALA A 49 10.52 -9.08 11.23
CA ALA A 49 10.26 -10.34 10.54
C ALA A 49 11.28 -11.42 10.89
N ALA A 50 12.50 -11.04 11.31
CA ALA A 50 13.51 -11.98 11.77
C ALA A 50 13.05 -12.75 13.01
N ASP A 51 12.23 -12.15 13.84
CA ASP A 51 11.74 -12.73 15.09
C ASP A 51 10.39 -13.43 14.92
N ALA A 52 9.75 -13.37 13.75
CA ALA A 52 8.48 -14.02 13.47
C ALA A 52 8.48 -15.53 13.74
N ARG A 53 9.61 -16.20 13.49
CA ARG A 53 9.77 -17.63 13.83
C ARG A 53 9.69 -17.90 15.34
N ARG A 54 10.15 -16.98 16.17
CA ARG A 54 10.05 -17.12 17.63
C ARG A 54 8.63 -16.92 18.13
N SER A 55 7.90 -16.04 17.47
CA SER A 55 6.50 -15.74 17.78
C SER A 55 5.53 -16.81 17.28
N GLY A 56 5.89 -17.52 16.20
CA GLY A 56 5.09 -18.52 15.52
C GLY A 56 4.29 -17.99 14.32
N LEU A 57 4.17 -18.85 13.31
CA LEU A 57 3.37 -18.64 12.11
C LEU A 57 2.26 -19.68 12.02
N LEU A 58 1.07 -19.27 11.64
CA LEU A 58 -0.09 -20.11 11.39
C LEU A 58 -0.47 -19.96 9.92
N SER A 59 -0.54 -21.06 9.19
CA SER A 59 -0.96 -21.08 7.78
C SER A 59 -2.20 -21.95 7.63
N PRO A 60 -3.39 -21.48 8.08
CA PRO A 60 -4.61 -22.28 8.03
C PRO A 60 -5.08 -22.48 6.60
N ARG A 61 -5.77 -23.58 6.37
CA ARG A 61 -6.59 -23.76 5.18
C ARG A 61 -7.89 -22.96 5.32
N PRO A 62 -8.56 -22.61 4.21
CA PRO A 62 -9.83 -21.85 4.27
C PRO A 62 -10.87 -22.42 5.22
N ALA A 63 -11.01 -23.75 5.27
CA ALA A 63 -11.97 -24.44 6.17
C ALA A 63 -11.60 -24.35 7.67
N GLU A 64 -10.35 -24.06 7.99
CA GLU A 64 -9.84 -24.01 9.37
C GLU A 64 -9.89 -22.59 9.96
N LEU A 65 -10.01 -21.58 9.10
CA LEU A 65 -9.85 -20.18 9.49
C LEU A 65 -10.83 -19.76 10.59
N ALA A 66 -12.11 -20.06 10.44
CA ALA A 66 -13.15 -19.70 11.40
C ALA A 66 -12.87 -20.30 12.79
N ALA A 67 -12.63 -21.61 12.84
CA ALA A 67 -12.36 -22.32 14.09
C ALA A 67 -11.06 -21.83 14.75
N LEU A 68 -10.03 -21.49 13.96
CA LEU A 68 -8.77 -20.96 14.47
C LEU A 68 -8.97 -19.60 15.13
N VAL A 69 -9.67 -18.67 14.49
CA VAL A 69 -9.92 -17.33 15.04
C VAL A 69 -10.82 -17.41 16.27
N GLN A 70 -11.90 -18.19 16.20
CA GLN A 70 -12.85 -18.38 17.30
C GLN A 70 -12.19 -18.94 18.57
N ASN A 71 -11.30 -19.93 18.41
CA ASN A 71 -10.65 -20.60 19.53
C ASN A 71 -9.27 -20.03 19.87
N TRP A 72 -8.92 -18.85 19.35
CA TRP A 72 -7.62 -18.27 19.57
C TRP A 72 -7.39 -17.95 21.06
N SER A 73 -6.42 -18.64 21.67
CA SER A 73 -6.01 -18.46 23.06
C SER A 73 -4.57 -17.97 23.23
N GLY A 74 -3.88 -17.69 22.11
CA GLY A 74 -2.52 -17.18 22.11
C GLY A 74 -2.44 -15.67 22.40
N PRO A 75 -1.23 -15.07 22.33
CA PRO A 75 -1.02 -13.65 22.50
C PRO A 75 -1.87 -12.81 21.53
N ARG A 76 -2.34 -11.67 21.98
CA ARG A 76 -3.16 -10.73 21.21
C ARG A 76 -2.41 -9.41 21.04
N PRO A 77 -2.62 -8.70 19.93
CA PRO A 77 -3.44 -9.09 18.79
C PRO A 77 -2.76 -10.15 17.90
N LEU A 78 -3.57 -10.99 17.27
CA LEU A 78 -3.14 -11.86 16.16
C LEU A 78 -2.81 -10.99 14.95
N ARG A 79 -1.62 -11.16 14.38
CA ARG A 79 -1.18 -10.41 13.20
C ARG A 79 -1.64 -11.10 11.93
N ILE A 80 -2.06 -10.35 10.92
CA ILE A 80 -2.52 -10.86 9.64
C ILE A 80 -1.50 -10.52 8.56
N CYS A 81 -1.03 -11.52 7.83
CA CYS A 81 -0.13 -11.37 6.71
C CYS A 81 -0.83 -11.77 5.40
N SER A 82 -1.04 -10.79 4.53
CA SER A 82 -1.49 -10.95 3.15
C SER A 82 -0.28 -10.83 2.20
N GLY A 83 0.05 -9.65 1.67
CA GLY A 83 1.23 -9.44 0.82
C GLY A 83 2.57 -9.46 1.55
N GLY A 84 2.58 -9.29 2.86
CA GLY A 84 3.79 -9.30 3.68
C GLY A 84 4.71 -8.09 3.50
N THR A 85 4.20 -6.96 3.07
CA THR A 85 5.00 -5.77 2.73
C THR A 85 5.14 -4.75 3.86
N THR A 86 4.51 -4.98 5.02
CA THR A 86 4.61 -4.07 6.17
C THR A 86 5.37 -4.71 7.32
N SER A 87 6.04 -3.89 8.15
CA SER A 87 6.75 -4.34 9.35
C SER A 87 5.83 -5.05 10.34
N ARG A 88 4.53 -4.77 10.29
CA ARG A 88 3.54 -5.27 11.26
C ARG A 88 2.88 -6.59 10.83
N ALA A 89 3.20 -7.11 9.67
CA ALA A 89 2.70 -8.41 9.22
C ALA A 89 3.32 -9.58 9.98
N ALA A 90 4.50 -9.40 10.61
CA ALA A 90 5.11 -10.37 11.52
C ALA A 90 5.92 -9.63 12.59
N VAL A 91 5.62 -9.86 13.86
CA VAL A 91 6.18 -9.13 15.00
C VAL A 91 6.61 -10.14 16.07
N ALA A 92 7.72 -9.84 16.78
CA ALA A 92 8.14 -10.60 17.95
C ALA A 92 7.01 -10.65 19.01
N ASP A 93 6.94 -11.74 19.73
CA ASP A 93 5.94 -12.00 20.79
C ASP A 93 4.48 -12.03 20.33
N HIS A 94 4.23 -12.01 19.01
CA HIS A 94 2.90 -12.16 18.41
C HIS A 94 2.88 -13.34 17.43
N TRP A 95 1.72 -13.95 17.31
CA TRP A 95 1.48 -14.94 16.27
C TRP A 95 0.99 -14.24 14.99
N THR A 96 1.46 -14.75 13.86
CA THR A 96 1.06 -14.25 12.54
C THR A 96 0.24 -15.29 11.82
N LEU A 97 -0.94 -14.89 11.36
CA LEU A 97 -1.79 -15.64 10.47
C LEU A 97 -1.36 -15.38 9.04
N ASP A 98 -0.65 -16.33 8.45
CA ASP A 98 -0.18 -16.25 7.07
C ASP A 98 -1.23 -16.75 6.09
N LEU A 99 -1.75 -15.87 5.25
CA LEU A 99 -2.74 -16.18 4.23
C LEU A 99 -2.10 -16.49 2.87
N GLN A 100 -0.80 -16.25 2.69
CA GLN A 100 -0.13 -16.40 1.40
C GLN A 100 -0.11 -17.85 0.89
N THR A 101 -0.08 -18.84 1.78
CA THR A 101 0.07 -20.23 1.39
C THR A 101 -1.21 -20.84 0.80
N HIS A 102 -2.38 -20.54 1.38
CA HIS A 102 -3.61 -21.26 1.07
C HIS A 102 -4.74 -20.40 0.51
N PHE A 103 -4.61 -19.09 0.48
CA PHE A 103 -5.66 -18.18 0.00
C PHE A 103 -5.26 -17.54 -1.35
N GLN A 104 -4.95 -18.43 -2.34
CA GLN A 104 -4.40 -18.04 -3.64
C GLN A 104 -5.45 -18.04 -4.78
N ARG A 105 -6.75 -17.87 -4.44
CA ARG A 105 -7.82 -17.81 -5.44
C ARG A 105 -7.61 -16.63 -6.38
N LEU A 106 -7.50 -16.87 -7.68
CA LEU A 106 -7.58 -15.87 -8.75
C LEU A 106 -8.52 -16.41 -9.82
N GLU A 107 -9.72 -15.82 -9.93
CA GLU A 107 -10.76 -16.36 -10.79
C GLU A 107 -11.47 -15.22 -11.52
N TRP A 108 -11.23 -15.15 -12.82
CA TRP A 108 -11.87 -14.21 -13.70
C TRP A 108 -13.35 -14.55 -13.90
N GLN A 109 -14.23 -13.57 -13.83
CA GLN A 109 -15.67 -13.66 -14.04
C GLN A 109 -16.06 -12.89 -15.31
N PRO A 110 -16.15 -13.54 -16.48
CA PRO A 110 -16.40 -12.84 -17.74
C PRO A 110 -17.78 -12.20 -17.81
N ALA A 111 -18.77 -12.77 -17.11
CA ALA A 111 -20.15 -12.30 -17.17
C ALA A 111 -20.35 -10.86 -16.67
N ASP A 112 -19.60 -10.45 -15.66
CA ASP A 112 -19.67 -9.13 -15.04
C ASP A 112 -18.33 -8.39 -15.02
N GLN A 113 -17.32 -8.92 -15.72
CA GLN A 113 -15.98 -8.36 -15.84
C GLN A 113 -15.32 -8.09 -14.48
N SER A 114 -15.47 -9.03 -13.56
CA SER A 114 -14.90 -8.96 -12.21
C SER A 114 -13.87 -10.07 -11.98
N VAL A 115 -13.13 -9.98 -10.88
CA VAL A 115 -12.15 -10.98 -10.48
C VAL A 115 -12.28 -11.29 -9.00
N TRP A 116 -12.34 -12.57 -8.65
CA TRP A 116 -12.14 -13.05 -7.29
C TRP A 116 -10.65 -13.10 -6.97
N ILE A 117 -10.28 -12.54 -5.82
CA ILE A 117 -8.90 -12.43 -5.36
C ILE A 117 -8.83 -12.98 -3.94
N GLY A 118 -8.07 -14.03 -3.73
CA GLY A 118 -7.77 -14.58 -2.41
C GLY A 118 -6.78 -13.70 -1.64
N ALA A 119 -6.90 -13.71 -0.34
CA ALA A 119 -6.13 -12.82 0.53
C ALA A 119 -4.60 -13.07 0.51
N GLY A 120 -4.17 -14.23 0.02
CA GLY A 120 -2.75 -14.55 -0.17
C GLY A 120 -2.15 -14.03 -1.48
N CYS A 121 -2.98 -13.53 -2.42
CA CYS A 121 -2.52 -13.03 -3.70
C CYS A 121 -1.87 -11.65 -3.55
N ARG A 122 -0.84 -11.41 -4.36
CA ARG A 122 -0.23 -10.08 -4.54
C ARG A 122 -0.83 -9.38 -5.73
N MET A 123 -0.88 -8.05 -5.69
CA MET A 123 -1.47 -7.26 -6.77
C MET A 123 -0.76 -7.46 -8.12
N GLY A 124 0.54 -7.73 -8.13
CA GLY A 124 1.27 -8.10 -9.36
C GLY A 124 0.72 -9.35 -10.03
N ALA A 125 0.47 -10.41 -9.26
CA ALA A 125 -0.13 -11.64 -9.78
C ALA A 125 -1.56 -11.41 -10.30
N VAL A 126 -2.32 -10.50 -9.66
CA VAL A 126 -3.66 -10.11 -10.14
C VAL A 126 -3.57 -9.41 -11.48
N LEU A 127 -2.65 -8.45 -11.63
CA LEU A 127 -2.43 -7.75 -12.90
C LEU A 127 -2.03 -8.73 -14.01
N GLU A 128 -1.08 -9.62 -13.75
CA GLU A 128 -0.63 -10.65 -14.71
C GLU A 128 -1.77 -11.59 -15.14
N ALA A 129 -2.62 -12.04 -14.19
CA ALA A 129 -3.76 -12.90 -14.49
C ALA A 129 -4.84 -12.22 -15.36
N LEU A 130 -4.94 -10.89 -15.29
CA LEU A 130 -5.91 -10.11 -16.05
C LEU A 130 -5.41 -9.69 -17.44
N LEU A 131 -4.09 -9.71 -17.70
CA LEU A 131 -3.51 -9.32 -19.00
C LEU A 131 -4.13 -10.06 -20.19
N PRO A 132 -4.27 -11.42 -20.17
CA PRO A 132 -4.87 -12.15 -21.29
C PRO A 132 -6.34 -11.78 -21.55
N GLN A 133 -7.00 -11.18 -20.57
CA GLN A 133 -8.39 -10.73 -20.67
C GLN A 133 -8.51 -9.29 -21.17
N GLY A 134 -7.41 -8.61 -21.41
CA GLY A 134 -7.39 -7.17 -21.72
C GLY A 134 -7.93 -6.31 -20.58
N ARG A 135 -7.72 -6.75 -19.33
CA ARG A 135 -8.27 -6.09 -18.12
C ARG A 135 -7.18 -5.72 -17.12
N THR A 136 -7.50 -4.79 -16.23
CA THR A 136 -6.66 -4.35 -15.13
C THR A 136 -7.51 -4.01 -13.90
N VAL A 137 -6.85 -3.76 -12.77
CA VAL A 137 -7.45 -3.22 -11.54
C VAL A 137 -6.66 -1.99 -11.07
N ALA A 138 -7.27 -1.14 -10.24
CA ALA A 138 -6.58 -0.04 -9.60
C ALA A 138 -5.54 -0.59 -8.60
N ALA A 139 -4.32 -0.77 -9.06
CA ALA A 139 -3.16 -1.21 -8.27
C ALA A 139 -2.22 -0.04 -7.98
N GLY A 140 -1.36 -0.20 -6.95
CA GLY A 140 -0.33 0.78 -6.61
C GLY A 140 0.87 0.76 -7.58
N LEU A 141 1.93 1.46 -7.19
CA LEU A 141 3.20 1.50 -7.93
C LEU A 141 4.00 0.19 -7.90
N SER A 142 3.63 -0.72 -7.01
CA SER A 142 4.30 -2.00 -6.82
C SER A 142 3.29 -3.13 -6.87
N GLY A 143 3.66 -4.24 -7.48
CA GLY A 143 2.90 -5.48 -7.46
C GLY A 143 3.02 -6.28 -6.16
N LEU A 144 3.85 -5.86 -5.21
CA LEU A 144 4.13 -6.60 -3.96
C LEU A 144 2.99 -6.58 -2.93
N PRO A 145 2.22 -5.49 -2.71
CA PRO A 145 1.14 -5.49 -1.75
C PRO A 145 0.08 -6.55 -2.06
N GLY A 146 -0.52 -7.10 -1.00
CA GLY A 146 -1.69 -7.98 -1.08
C GLY A 146 -3.00 -7.22 -0.83
N LEU A 147 -4.06 -7.95 -0.44
CA LEU A 147 -5.38 -7.35 -0.21
C LEU A 147 -5.41 -6.31 0.92
N GLY A 148 -4.48 -6.32 1.86
CA GLY A 148 -4.35 -5.23 2.85
C GLY A 148 -4.27 -3.85 2.21
N TYR A 149 -3.61 -3.74 1.05
CA TYR A 149 -3.58 -2.51 0.26
C TYR A 149 -4.99 -2.06 -0.17
N VAL A 150 -5.79 -2.97 -0.73
CA VAL A 150 -7.18 -2.68 -1.16
C VAL A 150 -8.03 -2.31 0.05
N LEU A 151 -7.96 -3.09 1.13
CA LEU A 151 -8.82 -2.98 2.31
C LEU A 151 -8.51 -1.78 3.21
N THR A 152 -7.47 -1.01 2.91
CA THR A 152 -7.16 0.27 3.56
C THR A 152 -7.30 1.48 2.63
N GLY A 153 -7.87 1.29 1.43
CA GLY A 153 -8.10 2.33 0.44
C GLY A 153 -7.61 1.92 -0.96
N GLY A 154 -6.33 1.62 -1.10
CA GLY A 154 -5.73 1.22 -2.37
C GLY A 154 -5.61 2.37 -3.36
N MET A 155 -4.48 3.08 -3.29
CA MET A 155 -4.20 4.28 -4.07
C MET A 155 -3.10 4.03 -5.09
N GLY A 156 -3.36 4.32 -6.36
CA GLY A 156 -2.42 4.07 -7.44
C GLY A 156 -2.56 5.06 -8.59
N PRO A 157 -1.77 4.90 -9.64
CA PRO A 157 -1.77 5.82 -10.77
C PRO A 157 -3.13 6.00 -11.47
N LEU A 158 -3.97 4.97 -11.46
CA LEU A 158 -5.31 5.04 -12.06
C LEU A 158 -6.38 5.61 -11.12
N SER A 159 -6.05 5.88 -9.85
CA SER A 159 -7.07 6.29 -8.87
C SER A 159 -7.80 7.58 -9.25
N ARG A 160 -7.14 8.53 -9.92
CA ARG A 160 -7.77 9.75 -10.40
C ARG A 160 -8.84 9.49 -11.46
N GLN A 161 -8.70 8.40 -12.23
CA GLN A 161 -9.62 8.02 -13.32
C GLN A 161 -10.75 7.14 -12.82
N VAL A 162 -10.44 6.14 -11.96
CA VAL A 162 -11.38 5.06 -11.64
C VAL A 162 -11.81 5.02 -10.16
N GLY A 163 -11.25 5.89 -9.30
CA GLY A 163 -11.45 5.86 -7.85
C GLY A 163 -10.41 4.99 -7.15
N LEU A 164 -10.55 4.85 -5.85
CA LEU A 164 -9.69 3.98 -5.04
C LEU A 164 -9.96 2.50 -5.36
N ALA A 165 -8.98 1.62 -5.09
CA ALA A 165 -9.19 0.19 -5.27
C ALA A 165 -10.36 -0.34 -4.42
N ILE A 166 -10.56 0.22 -3.23
CA ILE A 166 -11.69 -0.10 -2.35
C ILE A 166 -13.05 0.24 -2.98
N ASP A 167 -13.11 1.25 -3.85
CA ASP A 167 -14.33 1.65 -4.56
C ASP A 167 -14.72 0.65 -5.65
N GLN A 168 -13.81 -0.26 -6.03
CA GLN A 168 -14.03 -1.32 -7.01
C GLN A 168 -14.43 -2.65 -6.37
N VAL A 169 -14.44 -2.76 -5.04
CA VAL A 169 -14.82 -3.99 -4.33
C VAL A 169 -16.32 -4.24 -4.50
N LEU A 170 -16.70 -5.45 -4.88
CA LEU A 170 -18.08 -5.91 -5.11
C LEU A 170 -18.56 -6.84 -4.00
N GLU A 171 -17.68 -7.71 -3.52
CA GLU A 171 -17.99 -8.68 -2.46
C GLU A 171 -16.75 -8.89 -1.58
N ILE A 172 -17.00 -9.18 -0.30
CA ILE A 172 -15.94 -9.47 0.69
C ILE A 172 -16.35 -10.70 1.49
N GLN A 173 -15.47 -11.70 1.60
CA GLN A 173 -15.65 -12.91 2.38
C GLN A 173 -14.56 -13.07 3.44
N GLY A 174 -14.90 -13.61 4.59
CA GLY A 174 -13.95 -13.82 5.67
C GLY A 174 -14.58 -14.28 6.97
N VAL A 175 -13.87 -14.02 8.06
CA VAL A 175 -14.35 -14.26 9.42
C VAL A 175 -14.14 -13.01 10.27
N TRP A 176 -15.10 -12.68 11.11
CA TRP A 176 -14.96 -11.61 12.09
C TRP A 176 -13.93 -11.95 13.18
N GLY A 177 -13.59 -11.00 14.02
CA GLY A 177 -12.66 -11.24 15.12
C GLY A 177 -13.15 -12.24 16.17
N ASP A 178 -14.45 -12.52 16.24
CA ASP A 178 -15.07 -13.57 17.05
C ASP A 178 -15.07 -14.96 16.37
N GLY A 179 -14.57 -15.05 15.14
CA GLY A 179 -14.53 -16.27 14.34
C GLY A 179 -15.79 -16.56 13.54
N SER A 180 -16.87 -15.81 13.68
CA SER A 180 -18.09 -16.00 12.89
C SER A 180 -17.84 -15.64 11.41
N PRO A 181 -18.29 -16.46 10.44
CA PRO A 181 -18.06 -16.20 9.02
C PRO A 181 -18.95 -15.06 8.51
N PHE A 182 -18.45 -14.35 7.50
CA PHE A 182 -19.24 -13.37 6.77
C PHE A 182 -19.05 -13.48 5.26
N ALA A 183 -20.08 -13.11 4.52
CA ALA A 183 -20.05 -12.86 3.09
C ALA A 183 -20.95 -11.64 2.82
N LEU A 184 -20.35 -10.52 2.48
CA LEU A 184 -21.05 -9.26 2.23
C LEU A 184 -20.91 -8.87 0.77
N SER A 185 -21.94 -8.23 0.23
CA SER A 185 -21.95 -7.71 -1.14
C SER A 185 -22.36 -6.25 -1.19
N ARG A 186 -21.76 -5.50 -2.10
CA ARG A 186 -22.11 -4.08 -2.31
C ARG A 186 -23.59 -3.90 -2.63
N VAL A 187 -24.21 -4.84 -3.36
CA VAL A 187 -25.61 -4.72 -3.79
C VAL A 187 -26.57 -4.78 -2.61
N VAL A 188 -26.26 -5.58 -1.60
CA VAL A 188 -27.12 -5.81 -0.43
C VAL A 188 -26.69 -4.97 0.77
N ASP A 189 -25.39 -4.90 1.00
CA ASP A 189 -24.83 -4.48 2.28
C ASP A 189 -24.20 -3.07 2.26
N ALA A 190 -24.22 -2.35 1.13
CA ALA A 190 -23.53 -1.05 1.00
C ALA A 190 -23.90 -0.01 2.07
N GLY A 191 -25.11 -0.09 2.65
CA GLY A 191 -25.57 0.79 3.72
C GLY A 191 -25.27 0.27 5.15
N SER A 192 -24.67 -0.92 5.29
CA SER A 192 -24.38 -1.49 6.61
C SER A 192 -23.09 -0.93 7.21
N LEU A 193 -23.01 -0.91 8.55
CA LEU A 193 -21.80 -0.53 9.26
C LEU A 193 -20.66 -1.53 9.00
N GLU A 194 -21.00 -2.81 8.84
CA GLU A 194 -20.08 -3.90 8.54
C GLU A 194 -19.39 -3.69 7.19
N TRP A 195 -20.16 -3.38 6.15
CA TRP A 195 -19.59 -3.06 4.82
C TRP A 195 -18.69 -1.83 4.91
N ARG A 196 -19.20 -0.74 5.48
CA ARG A 196 -18.42 0.49 5.69
C ARG A 196 -17.12 0.22 6.44
N GLY A 197 -17.20 -0.58 7.51
CA GLY A 197 -16.06 -0.98 8.33
C GLY A 197 -15.01 -1.76 7.55
N LEU A 198 -15.43 -2.81 6.82
CA LEU A 198 -14.51 -3.61 6.00
C LEU A 198 -13.87 -2.79 4.88
N CYS A 199 -14.61 -1.82 4.33
CA CYS A 199 -14.10 -0.91 3.32
C CYS A 199 -13.25 0.20 3.93
N GLY A 200 -12.01 -0.10 4.35
CA GLY A 200 -11.02 0.87 4.85
C GLY A 200 -10.47 0.55 6.24
N ALA A 201 -11.15 -0.29 7.03
CA ALA A 201 -10.71 -0.67 8.38
C ALA A 201 -10.78 -2.20 8.63
N ALA A 202 -10.86 -3.02 7.57
CA ALA A 202 -10.97 -4.47 7.68
C ALA A 202 -9.97 -5.12 8.64
N PRO A 203 -8.67 -4.75 8.68
CA PRO A 203 -7.70 -5.37 9.57
C PRO A 203 -8.03 -5.29 11.07
N PHE A 204 -8.90 -4.36 11.45
CA PHE A 204 -9.36 -4.23 12.85
C PHE A 204 -10.59 -5.08 13.16
N LEU A 205 -11.35 -5.50 12.15
CA LEU A 205 -12.68 -6.08 12.32
C LEU A 205 -12.73 -7.57 12.01
N GLY A 206 -11.97 -8.01 11.00
CA GLY A 206 -12.03 -9.38 10.53
C GLY A 206 -10.81 -9.80 9.72
N VAL A 207 -10.72 -11.09 9.49
CA VAL A 207 -9.75 -11.72 8.59
C VAL A 207 -10.45 -11.95 7.25
N VAL A 208 -10.18 -11.08 6.28
CA VAL A 208 -10.70 -11.24 4.92
C VAL A 208 -9.97 -12.42 4.25
N SER A 209 -10.73 -13.38 3.75
CA SER A 209 -10.21 -14.56 3.05
C SER A 209 -10.18 -14.38 1.53
N ALA A 210 -11.14 -13.64 0.98
CA ALA A 210 -11.20 -13.29 -0.43
C ALA A 210 -12.08 -12.04 -0.63
N LEU A 211 -11.88 -11.35 -1.75
CA LEU A 211 -12.80 -10.32 -2.23
C LEU A 211 -13.01 -10.43 -3.74
N ARG A 212 -14.11 -9.86 -4.24
CA ARG A 212 -14.38 -9.70 -5.65
C ARG A 212 -14.29 -8.24 -6.03
N MET A 213 -13.56 -7.94 -7.09
CA MET A 213 -13.38 -6.58 -7.60
C MET A 213 -13.90 -6.45 -9.03
N ALA A 214 -14.51 -5.31 -9.33
CA ALA A 214 -14.69 -4.88 -10.70
C ALA A 214 -13.32 -4.60 -11.35
N THR A 215 -13.21 -4.90 -12.64
CA THR A 215 -12.01 -4.62 -13.41
C THR A 215 -12.23 -3.47 -14.38
N GLN A 216 -11.15 -2.88 -14.86
CA GLN A 216 -11.15 -1.83 -15.87
C GLN A 216 -10.57 -2.37 -17.19
N PRO A 217 -10.90 -1.81 -18.35
CA PRO A 217 -10.18 -2.09 -19.58
C PRO A 217 -8.69 -1.83 -19.41
N LEU A 218 -7.86 -2.73 -19.92
CA LEU A 218 -6.43 -2.47 -20.03
C LEU A 218 -6.21 -1.48 -21.18
N VAL A 219 -5.78 -0.29 -20.83
CA VAL A 219 -5.43 0.75 -21.80
C VAL A 219 -3.93 1.05 -21.71
N PRO A 220 -3.27 1.36 -22.83
CA PRO A 220 -1.89 1.83 -22.78
C PRO A 220 -1.79 3.11 -21.97
N LEU A 221 -0.68 3.26 -21.29
CA LEU A 221 -0.34 4.45 -20.52
C LEU A 221 0.93 5.10 -21.09
N TRP A 222 1.06 6.39 -20.87
CA TRP A 222 2.28 7.12 -21.18
C TRP A 222 2.89 7.59 -19.88
N LEU A 223 4.20 7.49 -19.77
CA LEU A 223 4.93 7.90 -18.59
C LEU A 223 6.15 8.74 -18.95
N GLU A 224 6.52 9.62 -18.05
CA GLU A 224 7.76 10.38 -18.08
C GLU A 224 8.39 10.38 -16.70
N GLN A 225 9.68 10.03 -16.65
CA GLN A 225 10.49 10.21 -15.47
C GLN A 225 11.38 11.44 -15.66
N SER A 226 11.36 12.35 -14.69
CA SER A 226 12.19 13.55 -14.70
C SER A 226 12.69 13.86 -13.28
N VAL A 227 13.59 14.81 -13.19
CA VAL A 227 14.15 15.27 -11.92
C VAL A 227 14.06 16.77 -11.88
N VAL A 228 13.58 17.30 -10.75
CA VAL A 228 13.50 18.74 -10.49
C VAL A 228 14.23 19.09 -9.20
N SER A 229 14.57 20.37 -9.03
CA SER A 229 15.00 20.88 -7.73
C SER A 229 13.82 20.92 -6.75
N PRO A 230 14.04 20.82 -5.44
CA PRO A 230 12.98 21.00 -4.46
C PRO A 230 12.21 22.31 -4.60
N ASP A 231 12.86 23.38 -5.00
CA ASP A 231 12.24 24.70 -5.16
C ASP A 231 11.23 24.77 -6.32
N GLN A 232 11.35 23.85 -7.30
CA GLN A 232 10.42 23.73 -8.44
C GLN A 232 9.22 22.85 -8.11
N LEU A 233 9.30 22.04 -7.05
CA LEU A 233 8.25 21.05 -6.74
C LEU A 233 6.86 21.67 -6.53
N PRO A 234 6.68 22.78 -5.78
CA PRO A 234 5.37 23.39 -5.59
C PRO A 234 4.69 23.80 -6.89
N GLU A 235 5.45 24.37 -7.83
CA GLU A 235 4.94 24.74 -9.15
C GLU A 235 4.52 23.53 -9.96
N VAL A 236 5.29 22.45 -9.93
CA VAL A 236 4.94 21.16 -10.58
C VAL A 236 3.67 20.58 -9.98
N MET A 237 3.51 20.66 -8.66
CA MET A 237 2.29 20.20 -7.97
C MET A 237 1.08 21.06 -8.35
N LEU A 238 1.24 22.37 -8.42
CA LEU A 238 0.17 23.30 -8.83
C LEU A 238 -0.30 23.01 -10.27
N GLN A 239 0.64 22.77 -11.19
CA GLN A 239 0.31 22.35 -12.56
C GLN A 239 -0.42 21.01 -12.59
N ALA A 240 -0.05 20.07 -11.72
CA ALA A 240 -0.72 18.77 -11.61
C ALA A 240 -2.14 18.90 -11.03
N GLU A 241 -2.39 19.79 -10.07
CA GLU A 241 -3.74 20.10 -9.57
C GLU A 241 -4.66 20.63 -10.68
N ALA A 242 -4.12 21.45 -11.58
CA ALA A 242 -4.85 21.99 -12.71
C ALA A 242 -5.04 21.00 -13.87
N ALA A 243 -4.32 19.87 -13.87
CA ALA A 243 -4.36 18.89 -14.93
C ALA A 243 -5.64 18.04 -14.87
N ASP A 244 -6.06 17.52 -16.04
CA ASP A 244 -7.17 16.58 -16.14
C ASP A 244 -6.92 15.31 -15.30
N SER A 245 -8.01 14.66 -14.86
CA SER A 245 -7.93 13.45 -14.03
C SER A 245 -7.35 12.24 -14.77
N SER A 246 -7.19 12.29 -16.09
CA SER A 246 -6.47 11.28 -16.88
C SER A 246 -4.97 11.27 -16.60
N ALA A 247 -4.43 12.35 -16.02
CA ALA A 247 -3.03 12.45 -15.63
C ALA A 247 -2.85 12.30 -14.10
N CYS A 248 -1.73 11.74 -13.70
CA CYS A 248 -1.34 11.55 -12.31
C CYS A 248 0.14 11.90 -12.13
N LEU A 249 0.44 12.68 -11.12
CA LEU A 249 1.80 12.98 -10.69
C LEU A 249 2.16 12.17 -9.45
N GLN A 250 3.37 11.63 -9.46
CA GLN A 250 4.01 11.06 -8.28
C GLN A 250 5.41 11.62 -8.16
N TRP A 251 5.90 11.78 -6.93
CA TRP A 251 7.26 12.23 -6.72
C TRP A 251 7.90 11.56 -5.51
N HIS A 252 9.22 11.49 -5.54
CA HIS A 252 10.02 10.90 -4.49
C HIS A 252 11.24 11.78 -4.19
N TRP A 253 11.38 12.15 -2.94
CA TRP A 253 12.44 13.02 -2.44
C TRP A 253 13.32 12.28 -1.42
N GLU A 254 14.45 11.81 -1.89
CA GLU A 254 15.43 11.08 -1.09
C GLU A 254 16.81 11.75 -1.06
N SER A 255 17.02 12.84 -1.80
CA SER A 255 18.27 13.60 -1.82
C SER A 255 18.02 15.07 -1.57
N ALA A 256 19.03 15.78 -1.05
CA ALA A 256 18.91 17.19 -0.66
C ALA A 256 18.42 18.11 -1.81
N ASP A 257 18.89 17.84 -3.02
CA ASP A 257 18.81 18.77 -4.14
C ASP A 257 18.02 18.24 -5.35
N ALA A 258 17.45 17.03 -5.25
CA ALA A 258 16.76 16.39 -6.35
C ALA A 258 15.49 15.67 -5.89
N VAL A 259 14.38 15.99 -6.56
CA VAL A 259 13.10 15.29 -6.44
C VAL A 259 12.84 14.55 -7.74
N GLN A 260 12.64 13.27 -7.65
CA GLN A 260 12.27 12.45 -8.79
C GLN A 260 10.77 12.55 -9.03
N LEU A 261 10.38 12.76 -10.27
CA LEU A 261 9.00 12.84 -10.72
C LEU A 261 8.67 11.64 -11.60
N LEU A 262 7.45 11.14 -11.47
CA LEU A 262 6.82 10.20 -12.38
C LEU A 262 5.45 10.76 -12.75
N ARG A 263 5.29 11.16 -14.00
CA ARG A 263 4.02 11.55 -14.59
C ARG A 263 3.47 10.40 -15.41
N ILE A 264 2.20 10.12 -15.24
CA ILE A 264 1.49 9.04 -15.95
C ILE A 264 0.17 9.59 -16.46
N ALA A 265 -0.17 9.29 -17.72
CA ALA A 265 -1.47 9.64 -18.30
C ALA A 265 -1.91 8.58 -19.31
N ASP A 266 -3.16 8.64 -19.73
CA ASP A 266 -3.74 7.77 -20.77
C ASP A 266 -3.58 8.32 -22.20
N ALA A 267 -2.97 9.48 -22.36
CA ALA A 267 -2.70 10.12 -23.64
C ALA A 267 -1.20 10.51 -23.80
N PRO A 268 -0.66 10.49 -25.03
CA PRO A 268 0.72 10.84 -25.27
C PRO A 268 1.00 12.34 -25.10
N TRP A 269 2.23 12.66 -24.68
CA TRP A 269 2.80 14.01 -24.74
C TRP A 269 4.29 13.93 -25.11
N THR A 270 4.90 15.11 -25.33
CA THR A 270 6.33 15.18 -25.70
C THR A 270 7.20 14.52 -24.62
N ASN A 271 8.12 13.64 -25.02
CA ASN A 271 9.04 12.86 -24.18
C ASN A 271 8.37 11.72 -23.37
N ALA A 272 7.08 11.50 -23.49
CA ALA A 272 6.43 10.37 -22.81
C ALA A 272 6.78 9.03 -23.49
N GLN A 273 7.06 8.04 -22.68
CA GLN A 273 7.23 6.65 -23.09
C GLN A 273 5.91 5.89 -22.94
N LYS A 274 5.49 5.19 -24.00
CA LYS A 274 4.33 4.30 -23.93
C LYS A 274 4.67 3.04 -23.17
N ILE A 275 3.73 2.63 -22.29
CA ILE A 275 3.73 1.30 -21.64
C ILE A 275 2.35 0.65 -21.83
N GLU A 276 2.31 -0.68 -21.77
CA GLU A 276 1.07 -1.43 -22.01
C GLU A 276 0.14 -1.48 -20.79
N GLY A 277 0.60 -1.06 -19.61
CA GLY A 277 -0.22 -0.99 -18.40
C GLY A 277 0.63 -0.94 -17.12
N LEU A 278 -0.06 -0.98 -15.97
CA LEU A 278 0.55 -0.83 -14.63
C LEU A 278 1.65 -1.86 -14.32
N HIS A 279 1.59 -3.05 -14.91
CA HIS A 279 2.60 -4.11 -14.75
C HIS A 279 3.99 -3.74 -15.29
N GLN A 280 4.08 -2.68 -16.10
CA GLN A 280 5.32 -2.17 -16.67
C GLN A 280 5.82 -0.88 -16.00
N LEU A 281 5.18 -0.44 -14.92
CA LEU A 281 5.60 0.77 -14.21
C LEU A 281 7.00 0.60 -13.61
N PRO A 282 7.90 1.56 -13.85
CA PRO A 282 9.19 1.56 -13.19
C PRO A 282 9.02 1.91 -11.69
N PRO A 283 9.89 1.40 -10.81
CA PRO A 283 9.92 1.86 -9.43
C PRO A 283 10.29 3.35 -9.35
N LEU A 284 9.67 4.07 -8.43
CA LEU A 284 9.91 5.50 -8.21
C LEU A 284 11.26 5.77 -7.50
N ARG A 285 12.04 4.77 -7.21
CA ARG A 285 13.32 4.91 -6.54
C ARG A 285 14.43 5.32 -7.49
N GLY A 286 15.31 6.20 -7.00
CA GLY A 286 16.61 6.43 -7.61
C GLY A 286 17.50 5.19 -7.61
N SER A 287 18.61 5.25 -8.33
CA SER A 287 19.55 4.15 -8.54
C SER A 287 20.41 3.77 -7.32
N ALA A 288 20.08 4.25 -6.12
CA ALA A 288 20.82 3.89 -4.92
C ALA A 288 20.59 2.41 -4.55
N PRO A 289 21.64 1.60 -4.36
CA PRO A 289 21.49 0.22 -3.95
C PRO A 289 20.80 0.16 -2.57
N MET A 290 19.82 -0.74 -2.45
CA MET A 290 19.21 -1.01 -1.14
C MET A 290 20.27 -1.62 -0.21
N PRO A 291 20.44 -1.08 1.01
CA PRO A 291 21.24 -1.78 2.00
C PRO A 291 20.59 -3.12 2.35
N PRO A 292 21.40 -4.11 2.73
CA PRO A 292 20.88 -5.34 3.25
C PRO A 292 20.07 -5.03 4.51
N ARG A 293 18.78 -5.38 4.49
CA ARG A 293 17.82 -5.27 5.60
C ARG A 293 17.85 -3.95 6.37
N SER A 294 16.95 -3.06 6.00
CA SER A 294 16.60 -1.91 6.84
C SER A 294 15.24 -2.17 7.49
N HIS A 295 15.10 -1.79 8.74
CA HIS A 295 13.77 -1.62 9.30
C HIS A 295 13.18 -0.32 8.77
N THR A 296 11.90 -0.33 8.40
CA THR A 296 11.20 0.87 7.90
C THR A 296 9.84 1.02 8.57
N GLU A 297 9.52 2.25 8.96
CA GLU A 297 8.15 2.66 9.35
C GLU A 297 7.68 3.75 8.39
N VAL A 298 6.41 3.66 7.97
CA VAL A 298 5.85 4.54 6.95
C VAL A 298 4.54 5.14 7.43
N VAL A 299 4.52 6.46 7.59
CA VAL A 299 3.29 7.22 7.87
C VAL A 299 2.81 7.87 6.58
N GLY A 300 1.58 7.54 6.17
CA GLY A 300 0.90 8.17 5.04
C GLY A 300 0.04 9.32 5.52
N LEU A 301 0.14 10.49 4.87
CA LEU A 301 -0.72 11.63 5.14
C LEU A 301 -1.70 11.85 3.98
N LEU A 302 -2.72 12.66 4.22
CA LEU A 302 -3.74 13.01 3.23
C LEU A 302 -4.10 14.49 3.36
N GLY A 303 -4.06 15.23 2.25
CA GLY A 303 -4.38 16.64 2.21
C GLY A 303 -5.15 17.04 0.96
N PRO A 304 -5.93 18.14 1.02
CA PRO A 304 -6.64 18.70 -0.13
C PRO A 304 -5.68 19.29 -1.17
N ALA A 305 -6.23 19.78 -2.28
CA ALA A 305 -5.52 20.63 -3.22
C ALA A 305 -5.08 21.91 -2.50
N ALA A 306 -3.79 22.07 -2.32
CA ALA A 306 -3.18 23.21 -1.61
C ALA A 306 -1.69 23.35 -1.99
N ALA A 307 -1.34 23.07 -3.25
CA ALA A 307 0.05 23.07 -3.70
C ALA A 307 0.72 24.44 -3.51
N GLU A 308 -0.04 25.55 -3.57
CA GLU A 308 0.45 26.90 -3.33
C GLU A 308 1.03 27.10 -1.92
N LEU A 309 0.56 26.32 -0.94
CA LEU A 309 1.04 26.40 0.45
C LEU A 309 2.36 25.64 0.64
N TRP A 310 2.68 24.69 -0.23
CA TRP A 310 3.88 23.87 -0.10
C TRP A 310 5.16 24.68 -0.24
N GLY A 311 5.12 25.79 -1.01
CA GLY A 311 6.28 26.67 -1.18
C GLY A 311 6.86 27.18 0.15
N ALA A 312 6.00 27.49 1.10
CA ALA A 312 6.41 27.94 2.43
C ALA A 312 7.07 26.83 3.28
N LEU A 313 6.78 25.57 2.97
CA LEU A 313 7.31 24.41 3.70
C LEU A 313 8.68 23.93 3.15
N MET A 314 9.01 24.28 1.91
CA MET A 314 10.20 23.77 1.22
C MET A 314 11.51 23.98 1.98
N PRO A 315 11.81 25.16 2.58
CA PRO A 315 13.06 25.35 3.30
C PRO A 315 13.24 24.38 4.47
N ASP A 316 12.20 24.14 5.26
CA ASP A 316 12.23 23.26 6.40
C ASP A 316 12.29 21.78 5.99
N LEU A 317 11.50 21.38 4.99
CA LEU A 317 11.55 20.02 4.43
C LEU A 317 12.94 19.74 3.85
N ARG A 318 13.50 20.65 3.06
CA ARG A 318 14.85 20.50 2.50
C ARG A 318 15.91 20.30 3.59
N ARG A 319 15.85 21.10 4.66
CA ARG A 319 16.74 20.96 5.82
C ARG A 319 16.62 19.58 6.46
N LEU A 320 15.40 19.08 6.67
CA LEU A 320 15.18 17.74 7.23
C LEU A 320 15.68 16.64 6.30
N LEU A 321 15.46 16.74 4.98
CA LEU A 321 15.97 15.78 4.00
C LEU A 321 17.50 15.79 3.90
N GLN A 322 18.15 16.96 4.03
CA GLN A 322 19.61 17.09 4.09
C GLN A 322 20.21 16.38 5.30
N HIS A 323 19.52 16.44 6.44
CA HIS A 323 20.00 15.88 7.72
C HIS A 323 19.27 14.57 8.09
N ARG A 324 18.70 13.86 7.10
CA ARG A 324 18.02 12.60 7.37
C ARG A 324 18.97 11.58 8.03
N PRO A 325 18.51 10.87 9.06
CA PRO A 325 19.39 10.00 9.88
C PRO A 325 19.82 8.72 9.18
N HIS A 326 19.14 8.32 8.10
CA HIS A 326 19.45 7.11 7.33
C HIS A 326 19.19 7.37 5.83
N PRO A 327 20.00 6.78 4.91
CA PRO A 327 19.85 7.00 3.46
C PRO A 327 18.46 6.67 2.90
N PHE A 328 17.71 5.79 3.55
CA PHE A 328 16.34 5.42 3.15
C PHE A 328 15.24 6.21 3.85
N CYS A 329 15.57 7.12 4.75
CA CYS A 329 14.60 8.13 5.15
C CYS A 329 14.27 8.99 3.95
N SER A 330 12.99 9.06 3.60
CA SER A 330 12.53 9.76 2.40
C SER A 330 11.12 10.33 2.58
N LEU A 331 10.80 11.28 1.74
CA LEU A 331 9.45 11.80 1.59
C LEU A 331 9.01 11.53 0.14
N ALA A 332 7.87 10.91 -0.04
CA ALA A 332 7.30 10.71 -1.36
C ALA A 332 5.84 11.14 -1.36
N CYS A 333 5.24 11.32 -2.52
CA CYS A 333 3.84 11.73 -2.63
C CYS A 333 3.20 11.18 -3.88
N GLN A 334 1.92 10.92 -3.79
CA GLN A 334 1.06 10.54 -4.90
C GLN A 334 -0.08 11.53 -5.01
N GLN A 335 -0.40 11.94 -6.22
CA GLN A 335 -1.61 12.70 -6.50
C GLN A 335 -2.83 11.79 -6.49
N LEU A 336 -3.89 12.25 -5.84
CA LEU A 336 -5.24 11.71 -5.81
C LEU A 336 -6.20 12.65 -6.53
N GLY A 337 -7.40 12.85 -6.00
CA GLY A 337 -8.40 13.73 -6.61
C GLY A 337 -9.20 13.03 -7.72
N GLY A 338 -9.87 13.79 -8.56
CA GLY A 338 -10.67 13.24 -9.65
C GLY A 338 -11.73 12.25 -9.18
N ALA A 339 -11.70 10.99 -9.68
CA ALA A 339 -12.67 9.98 -9.33
C ALA A 339 -12.63 9.55 -7.85
N THR A 340 -11.51 9.74 -7.14
CA THR A 340 -11.44 9.37 -5.71
C THR A 340 -12.35 10.23 -4.83
N GLN A 341 -12.70 11.42 -5.29
CA GLN A 341 -13.57 12.37 -4.59
C GLN A 341 -15.06 12.15 -4.87
N LYS A 342 -15.42 11.28 -5.83
CA LYS A 342 -16.81 11.06 -6.24
C LYS A 342 -17.57 10.13 -5.30
N ALA A 343 -16.89 9.24 -4.59
CA ALA A 343 -17.53 8.33 -3.65
C ALA A 343 -17.96 9.09 -2.39
N ALA A 344 -19.16 8.83 -1.90
CA ALA A 344 -19.63 9.41 -0.65
C ALA A 344 -18.81 8.93 0.55
N VAL A 345 -18.58 9.81 1.51
CA VAL A 345 -17.75 9.53 2.70
C VAL A 345 -18.30 8.37 3.52
N GLU A 346 -19.61 8.21 3.53
CA GLU A 346 -20.31 7.18 4.31
C GLU A 346 -20.15 5.76 3.73
N THR A 347 -19.69 5.62 2.49
CA THR A 347 -19.59 4.31 1.82
C THR A 347 -18.39 3.49 2.27
N SER A 348 -17.45 4.10 2.99
CA SER A 348 -16.24 3.43 3.47
C SER A 348 -15.68 4.07 4.73
N SER A 349 -14.75 3.38 5.39
CA SER A 349 -13.96 3.93 6.49
C SER A 349 -12.85 4.89 6.01
N PHE A 350 -12.62 4.99 4.71
CA PHE A 350 -11.73 6.00 4.14
C PHE A 350 -12.47 7.34 4.03
N VAL A 351 -12.32 8.18 5.05
CA VAL A 351 -13.12 9.43 5.19
C VAL A 351 -12.54 10.64 4.44
N HIS A 352 -11.29 10.58 3.99
CA HIS A 352 -10.58 11.70 3.35
C HIS A 352 -10.82 11.77 1.83
N ARG A 353 -12.09 11.84 1.43
CA ARG A 353 -12.49 11.86 0.01
C ARG A 353 -12.08 13.12 -0.74
N ASN A 354 -11.85 14.21 -0.03
CA ASN A 354 -11.36 15.48 -0.59
C ASN A 354 -9.84 15.53 -0.79
N ALA A 355 -9.12 14.45 -0.48
CA ALA A 355 -7.67 14.42 -0.63
C ALA A 355 -7.26 14.54 -2.10
N GLU A 356 -6.33 15.44 -2.38
CA GLU A 356 -5.62 15.59 -3.66
C GLU A 356 -4.18 15.07 -3.53
N TRP A 357 -3.55 15.24 -2.37
CA TRP A 357 -2.19 14.82 -2.11
C TRP A 357 -2.11 13.77 -1.02
N LYS A 358 -1.32 12.75 -1.30
CA LYS A 358 -0.99 11.70 -0.35
C LYS A 358 0.52 11.62 -0.18
N PRO A 359 1.15 12.46 0.64
CA PRO A 359 2.54 12.25 1.01
C PRO A 359 2.66 11.04 1.95
N TRP A 360 3.82 10.34 1.87
CA TRP A 360 4.21 9.36 2.87
C TRP A 360 5.67 9.56 3.27
N ILE A 361 5.88 9.49 4.58
CA ILE A 361 7.17 9.68 5.22
C ILE A 361 7.71 8.30 5.56
N THR A 362 8.87 7.97 5.02
CA THR A 362 9.56 6.72 5.34
C THR A 362 10.70 7.01 6.32
N ALA A 363 10.59 6.49 7.54
CA ALA A 363 11.70 6.41 8.49
C ALA A 363 12.39 5.06 8.33
N ALA A 364 13.72 5.04 8.34
CA ALA A 364 14.50 3.82 8.21
C ALA A 364 15.69 3.81 9.16
N TRP A 365 16.10 2.61 9.60
CA TRP A 365 17.30 2.40 10.40
C TRP A 365 17.85 1.00 10.21
N THR A 366 19.13 0.82 10.58
CA THR A 366 19.76 -0.50 10.59
C THR A 366 19.18 -1.35 11.73
N PRO A 367 18.84 -2.62 11.49
CA PRO A 367 18.37 -3.53 12.52
C PRO A 367 19.32 -3.60 13.73
N GLY A 368 18.76 -3.48 14.94
CA GLY A 368 19.54 -3.48 16.18
C GLY A 368 20.15 -2.11 16.58
N ASP A 369 20.08 -1.10 15.72
CA ASP A 369 20.51 0.26 16.05
C ASP A 369 19.38 1.05 16.74
N ALA A 370 19.25 0.90 18.05
CA ALA A 370 18.25 1.60 18.86
C ALA A 370 18.43 3.14 18.83
N GLN A 371 19.64 3.65 18.63
CA GLN A 371 19.87 5.08 18.50
C GLN A 371 19.42 5.58 17.13
N GLY A 372 19.73 4.84 16.06
CA GLY A 372 19.24 5.11 14.70
C GLY A 372 17.72 5.09 14.66
N GLN A 373 17.07 4.10 15.30
CA GLN A 373 15.61 4.05 15.44
C GLN A 373 15.05 5.34 16.04
N ARG A 374 15.54 5.75 17.20
CA ARG A 374 15.07 6.98 17.88
C ARG A 374 15.24 8.22 17.00
N ARG A 375 16.40 8.37 16.33
CA ARG A 375 16.65 9.50 15.43
C ARG A 375 15.71 9.49 14.22
N SER A 376 15.48 8.32 13.63
CA SER A 376 14.63 8.19 12.44
C SER A 376 13.16 8.42 12.76
N LEU A 377 12.68 7.96 13.91
CA LEU A 377 11.31 8.26 14.36
C LEU A 377 11.13 9.74 14.70
N ALA A 378 12.10 10.36 15.39
CA ALA A 378 12.06 11.80 15.65
C ALA A 378 12.09 12.64 14.36
N TRP A 379 12.85 12.21 13.34
CA TRP A 379 12.85 12.82 12.02
C TRP A 379 11.49 12.67 11.32
N LEU A 380 10.89 11.47 11.38
CA LEU A 380 9.54 11.23 10.83
C LEU A 380 8.51 12.17 11.45
N GLU A 381 8.50 12.28 12.79
CA GLU A 381 7.60 13.18 13.50
C GLU A 381 7.82 14.65 13.12
N ALA A 382 9.08 15.08 12.95
CA ALA A 382 9.40 16.44 12.51
C ALA A 382 8.87 16.74 11.10
N VAL A 383 9.02 15.82 10.14
CA VAL A 383 8.44 15.95 8.79
C VAL A 383 6.91 15.97 8.87
N TRP A 384 6.31 15.12 9.68
CA TRP A 384 4.85 15.08 9.87
C TRP A 384 4.32 16.41 10.42
N GLN A 385 4.98 16.99 11.42
CA GLN A 385 4.58 18.28 11.98
C GLN A 385 4.60 19.41 10.94
N ILE A 386 5.60 19.42 10.04
CA ILE A 386 5.66 20.40 8.94
C ILE A 386 4.52 20.19 7.96
N LEU A 387 4.17 18.94 7.63
CA LEU A 387 3.13 18.63 6.64
C LEU A 387 1.70 18.70 7.20
N GLN A 388 1.51 18.61 8.52
CA GLN A 388 0.18 18.55 9.14
C GLN A 388 -0.76 19.69 8.72
N PRO A 389 -0.32 20.97 8.59
CA PRO A 389 -1.21 22.07 8.18
C PRO A 389 -1.80 21.88 6.77
N VAL A 390 -1.06 21.25 5.86
CA VAL A 390 -1.49 21.01 4.47
C VAL A 390 -2.01 19.58 4.25
N CYS A 391 -1.66 18.64 5.11
CA CYS A 391 -2.09 17.23 5.04
C CYS A 391 -2.53 16.74 6.42
N PRO A 392 -3.73 17.17 6.90
CA PRO A 392 -4.20 16.84 8.26
C PRO A 392 -4.69 15.39 8.41
N GLY A 393 -5.06 14.71 7.32
CA GLY A 393 -5.54 13.34 7.32
C GLY A 393 -4.41 12.32 7.32
N VAL A 394 -4.73 11.09 7.72
CA VAL A 394 -3.80 9.94 7.73
C VAL A 394 -4.37 8.79 6.92
N HIS A 395 -3.51 8.12 6.16
CA HIS A 395 -3.75 6.84 5.53
C HIS A 395 -2.98 5.74 6.27
N LEU A 396 -3.70 4.80 6.86
CA LEU A 396 -3.13 3.68 7.62
C LEU A 396 -2.56 2.61 6.68
N ALA A 397 -1.46 2.92 5.98
CA ALA A 397 -0.73 1.95 5.16
C ALA A 397 -0.01 0.90 6.02
N GLN A 398 0.36 1.26 7.26
CA GLN A 398 0.91 0.42 8.31
C GLN A 398 0.20 0.71 9.63
N PHE A 399 0.29 -0.21 10.59
CA PHE A 399 -0.20 0.00 11.95
C PHE A 399 0.98 0.21 12.88
N HIS A 400 0.94 1.29 13.65
CA HIS A 400 2.01 1.68 14.54
C HIS A 400 1.60 1.51 16.02
N ASP A 401 0.83 0.47 16.35
CA ASP A 401 0.34 0.17 17.70
C ASP A 401 1.45 0.00 18.75
N HIS A 402 2.70 -0.10 18.32
CA HIS A 402 3.91 -0.10 19.15
C HIS A 402 4.56 1.29 19.30
N LEU A 403 4.03 2.32 18.64
CA LEU A 403 4.57 3.67 18.67
C LEU A 403 3.63 4.64 19.39
N PRO A 404 4.17 5.65 20.09
CA PRO A 404 3.37 6.53 20.94
C PRO A 404 2.36 7.38 20.18
N PHE A 405 2.55 7.61 18.89
CA PHE A 405 1.66 8.42 18.07
C PHE A 405 0.48 7.63 17.44
N HIS A 406 0.36 6.32 17.68
CA HIS A 406 -0.68 5.49 17.06
C HIS A 406 -2.11 6.02 17.29
N HIS A 407 -2.41 6.48 18.49
CA HIS A 407 -3.73 7.05 18.79
C HIS A 407 -4.04 8.28 17.93
N LYS A 408 -3.05 9.16 17.74
CA LYS A 408 -3.17 10.33 16.86
C LYS A 408 -3.39 9.92 15.40
N GLU A 409 -2.76 8.83 14.95
CA GLU A 409 -2.99 8.29 13.61
C GLU A 409 -4.42 7.81 13.41
N LEU A 410 -4.97 7.08 14.39
CA LEU A 410 -6.35 6.59 14.32
C LEU A 410 -7.37 7.73 14.26
N GLU A 411 -7.18 8.75 15.10
CA GLU A 411 -8.02 9.95 15.09
C GLU A 411 -7.96 10.68 13.74
N ALA A 412 -6.75 10.87 13.20
CA ALA A 412 -6.55 11.53 11.92
C ALA A 412 -7.00 10.67 10.73
N ALA A 413 -7.00 9.32 10.84
CA ALA A 413 -7.43 8.44 9.76
C ALA A 413 -8.95 8.33 9.64
N PHE A 414 -9.65 8.21 10.77
CA PHE A 414 -11.07 7.91 10.78
C PHE A 414 -11.96 9.09 11.21
N GLY A 415 -11.39 10.14 11.81
CA GLY A 415 -12.14 11.31 12.25
C GLY A 415 -13.37 10.96 13.10
N PRO A 416 -14.53 11.59 12.83
CA PRO A 416 -15.76 11.31 13.58
C PRO A 416 -16.24 9.86 13.52
N TRP A 417 -15.90 9.14 12.46
CA TRP A 417 -16.26 7.73 12.28
C TRP A 417 -15.57 6.79 13.29
N LEU A 418 -14.46 7.20 13.90
CA LEU A 418 -13.70 6.36 14.84
C LEU A 418 -14.54 5.83 16.01
N SER A 419 -15.46 6.64 16.53
CA SER A 419 -16.34 6.22 17.63
C SER A 419 -17.24 5.05 17.24
N ASP A 420 -17.92 5.15 16.10
CA ASP A 420 -18.80 4.09 15.60
C ASP A 420 -17.99 2.84 15.20
N LEU A 421 -16.80 3.03 14.65
CA LEU A 421 -15.90 1.95 14.29
C LEU A 421 -15.44 1.17 15.55
N ARG A 422 -15.16 1.85 16.66
CA ARG A 422 -14.85 1.21 17.94
C ARG A 422 -16.03 0.40 18.50
N ASN A 423 -17.24 0.93 18.41
CA ASN A 423 -18.46 0.19 18.78
C ASN A 423 -18.67 -1.04 17.91
N LEU A 424 -18.44 -0.91 16.60
CA LEU A 424 -18.51 -2.00 15.65
C LEU A 424 -17.47 -3.08 15.97
N LYS A 425 -16.22 -2.68 16.25
CA LYS A 425 -15.15 -3.61 16.65
C LYS A 425 -15.51 -4.36 17.93
N GLN A 426 -16.00 -3.67 18.95
CA GLN A 426 -16.38 -4.31 20.21
C GLN A 426 -17.44 -5.40 20.00
N ARG A 427 -18.34 -5.22 19.03
CA ARG A 427 -19.37 -6.20 18.67
C ARG A 427 -18.81 -7.39 17.87
N LEU A 428 -17.90 -7.13 16.92
CA LEU A 428 -17.39 -8.13 15.98
C LEU A 428 -16.10 -8.82 16.45
N ASP A 429 -15.40 -8.24 17.41
CA ASP A 429 -14.18 -8.77 18.01
C ASP A 429 -14.14 -8.48 19.53
N PRO A 430 -15.11 -9.03 20.30
CA PRO A 430 -15.23 -8.74 21.73
C PRO A 430 -14.04 -9.24 22.54
N ALA A 431 -13.31 -10.21 22.06
CA ALA A 431 -12.11 -10.76 22.70
C ALA A 431 -10.83 -9.96 22.41
N GLY A 432 -10.87 -9.00 21.48
CA GLY A 432 -9.69 -8.26 21.04
C GLY A 432 -8.66 -9.14 20.35
N THR A 433 -9.12 -10.09 19.55
CA THR A 433 -8.26 -11.03 18.80
C THR A 433 -7.43 -10.30 17.74
N LEU A 434 -7.98 -9.26 17.13
CA LEU A 434 -7.38 -8.47 16.05
C LEU A 434 -6.80 -7.14 16.58
N PRO A 435 -6.01 -6.40 15.78
CA PRO A 435 -5.43 -5.11 16.18
C PRO A 435 -6.43 -4.14 16.80
N THR A 436 -5.97 -3.31 17.73
CA THR A 436 -6.79 -2.34 18.48
C THR A 436 -7.03 -1.07 17.66
N LEU A 437 -8.17 -0.40 17.91
CA LEU A 437 -8.56 0.92 17.40
C LEU A 437 -8.36 2.00 18.46
#